data_b5b84885cd65e189c4d3365dbcae6dc9
#
_entry.id   b5b84885cd65e189c4d3365dbcae6dc9
#
_cell.length_a   1.000
_cell.length_b   1.000
_cell.length_c   1.000
_cell.angle_alpha   90.00
_cell.angle_beta   90.00
_cell.angle_gamma   90.00
#
_symmetry.space_group_name_H-M   'P 1'
#
loop_
_entity.id
_entity.type
_entity.pdbx_description
1 polymer ?
#
loop_
_entity_poly.entity_id
_entity_poly.type
_entity_poly.pdbx_seq_one_letter_code
_entity_poly.pdbx_strand_id
1 'polypeptide(L)'
;MKLRTTFLWAMIISLSAAALIGIAVLLLPDLGPTEEILASTALFSAFSLVALCCAIVLEKRRLVPLMWIGIAVGFVAMLVWLFMVWFHGMLNWEWEERVLRTGGVFTIIACWCAYCGLMSLPRLTGRLTRSVQCGTIGIWALLAVIWILGLCWEQEFELLVDYLLGEDLALRLMGVLLILGACGTVVTPILWRVQALRAAAARESVPVELRVQIVCPRCHTQQELMTGRSKCAKCGLRIRITVEEPRCTCGYLLYRLESDTCPECGRKLAQQDT
;
A
#
# COMPACT_ATOMS: atom_id res chain seq x y z
N MET A 1 -18.70 -6.87 0.02
CA MET A 1 -18.49 -6.10 1.26
C MET A 1 -18.35 -6.97 2.53
N LYS A 2 -19.10 -8.05 2.68
CA LYS A 2 -19.05 -8.91 3.91
C LYS A 2 -17.72 -9.60 4.14
N LEU A 3 -17.06 -10.08 3.09
CA LEU A 3 -15.77 -10.83 3.20
C LEU A 3 -14.64 -9.96 3.77
N ARG A 4 -14.52 -8.72 3.33
CA ARG A 4 -13.52 -7.76 3.81
C ARG A 4 -13.71 -7.44 5.30
N THR A 5 -14.95 -7.21 5.71
CA THR A 5 -15.27 -6.89 7.11
C THR A 5 -14.98 -8.09 8.01
N THR A 6 -15.32 -9.30 7.56
CA THR A 6 -15.02 -10.53 8.31
C THR A 6 -13.52 -10.75 8.47
N PHE A 7 -12.74 -10.52 7.39
CA PHE A 7 -11.28 -10.66 7.42
C PHE A 7 -10.61 -9.63 8.33
N LEU A 8 -11.08 -8.38 8.31
CA LEU A 8 -10.62 -7.32 9.22
C LEU A 8 -10.92 -7.66 10.69
N TRP A 9 -12.13 -8.12 10.99
CA TRP A 9 -12.49 -8.52 12.35
C TRP A 9 -11.68 -9.73 12.82
N ALA A 10 -11.50 -10.74 11.99
CA ALA A 10 -10.67 -11.90 12.31
C ALA A 10 -9.22 -11.47 12.62
N MET A 11 -8.67 -10.53 11.83
CA MET A 11 -7.32 -9.98 12.04
C MET A 11 -7.22 -9.20 13.35
N ILE A 12 -8.19 -8.31 13.64
CA ILE A 12 -8.20 -7.54 14.88
C ILE A 12 -8.30 -8.46 16.09
N ILE A 13 -9.17 -9.46 16.04
CA ILE A 13 -9.34 -10.43 17.13
C ILE A 13 -8.05 -11.24 17.33
N SER A 14 -7.42 -11.75 16.26
CA SER A 14 -6.18 -12.52 16.35
C SER A 14 -5.02 -11.69 16.89
N LEU A 15 -4.90 -10.43 16.44
CA LEU A 15 -3.85 -9.52 16.91
C LEU A 15 -4.06 -9.16 18.39
N SER A 16 -5.32 -8.89 18.79
CA SER A 16 -5.67 -8.57 20.18
C SER A 16 -5.42 -9.78 21.10
N ALA A 17 -5.77 -10.98 20.65
CA ALA A 17 -5.52 -12.21 21.39
C ALA A 17 -4.01 -12.45 21.55
N ALA A 18 -3.23 -12.29 20.48
CA ALA A 18 -1.78 -12.41 20.54
C ALA A 18 -1.14 -11.39 21.50
N ALA A 19 -1.61 -10.13 21.48
CA ALA A 19 -1.13 -9.10 22.40
C ALA A 19 -1.48 -9.43 23.86
N LEU A 20 -2.70 -9.90 24.14
CA LEU A 20 -3.11 -10.29 25.47
C LEU A 20 -2.30 -11.49 26.00
N ILE A 21 -2.06 -12.50 25.16
CA ILE A 21 -1.22 -13.65 25.51
C ILE A 21 0.22 -13.18 25.79
N GLY A 22 0.78 -12.32 24.94
CA GLY A 22 2.13 -11.77 25.14
C GLY A 22 2.24 -10.99 26.46
N ILE A 23 1.25 -10.17 26.80
CA ILE A 23 1.21 -9.43 28.08
C ILE A 23 1.08 -10.40 29.27
N ALA A 24 0.22 -11.41 29.16
CA ALA A 24 0.04 -12.41 30.22
C ALA A 24 1.31 -13.20 30.50
N VAL A 25 2.04 -13.59 29.44
CA VAL A 25 3.33 -14.29 29.55
C VAL A 25 4.40 -13.41 30.20
N LEU A 26 4.44 -12.12 29.89
CA LEU A 26 5.39 -11.17 30.48
C LEU A 26 5.09 -10.89 31.97
N LEU A 27 3.81 -10.91 32.36
CA LEU A 27 3.40 -10.63 33.74
C LEU A 27 3.49 -11.86 34.67
N LEU A 28 3.47 -13.07 34.10
CA LEU A 28 3.43 -14.33 34.82
C LEU A 28 4.58 -15.23 34.36
N PRO A 29 5.83 -14.96 34.82
CA PRO A 29 7.02 -15.68 34.34
C PRO A 29 7.05 -17.18 34.74
N ASP A 30 6.20 -17.61 35.67
CA ASP A 30 6.12 -19.01 36.12
C ASP A 30 5.21 -19.92 35.29
N LEU A 31 4.65 -19.44 34.19
CA LEU A 31 3.66 -20.16 33.38
C LEU A 31 4.23 -21.17 32.33
N GLY A 32 5.49 -21.58 32.45
CA GLY A 32 6.08 -22.61 31.57
C GLY A 32 6.95 -22.03 30.45
N PRO A 33 6.98 -22.63 29.25
CA PRO A 33 7.89 -22.28 28.16
C PRO A 33 7.56 -20.89 27.57
N THR A 34 7.96 -19.83 28.29
CA THR A 34 7.62 -18.44 27.99
C THR A 34 8.26 -17.97 26.67
N GLU A 35 9.46 -18.44 26.37
CA GLU A 35 10.20 -18.08 25.16
C GLU A 35 9.53 -18.64 23.90
N GLU A 36 9.10 -19.90 23.94
CA GLU A 36 8.43 -20.57 22.81
C GLU A 36 7.06 -19.95 22.52
N ILE A 37 6.31 -19.59 23.57
CA ILE A 37 5.01 -18.92 23.41
C ILE A 37 5.21 -17.53 22.79
N LEU A 38 6.19 -16.78 23.28
CA LEU A 38 6.48 -15.44 22.78
C LEU A 38 6.97 -15.49 21.32
N ALA A 39 7.86 -16.42 21.00
CA ALA A 39 8.33 -16.64 19.63
C ALA A 39 7.19 -17.04 18.70
N SER A 40 6.32 -17.97 19.12
CA SER A 40 5.15 -18.40 18.34
C SER A 40 4.20 -17.25 18.05
N THR A 41 3.88 -16.41 19.04
CA THR A 41 2.99 -15.25 18.85
C THR A 41 3.61 -14.21 17.92
N ALA A 42 4.91 -13.97 18.01
CA ALA A 42 5.64 -13.09 17.08
C ALA A 42 5.61 -13.61 15.64
N LEU A 43 5.83 -14.91 15.45
CA LEU A 43 5.74 -15.57 14.14
C LEU A 43 4.34 -15.44 13.53
N PHE A 44 3.29 -15.76 14.30
CA PHE A 44 1.90 -15.59 13.84
C PHE A 44 1.61 -14.15 13.43
N SER A 45 2.07 -13.17 14.20
CA SER A 45 1.90 -11.76 13.90
C SER A 45 2.60 -11.37 12.59
N ALA A 46 3.87 -11.75 12.42
CA ALA A 46 4.66 -11.43 11.24
C ALA A 46 4.06 -12.04 9.96
N PHE A 47 3.74 -13.33 9.97
CA PHE A 47 3.17 -14.00 8.80
C PHE A 47 1.73 -13.57 8.50
N SER A 48 0.94 -13.21 9.52
CA SER A 48 -0.37 -12.59 9.33
C SER A 48 -0.27 -11.26 8.61
N LEU A 49 0.75 -10.45 8.91
CA LEU A 49 1.00 -9.19 8.21
C LEU A 49 1.36 -9.42 6.73
N VAL A 50 2.22 -10.40 6.44
CA VAL A 50 2.56 -10.79 5.06
C VAL A 50 1.32 -11.26 4.29
N ALA A 51 0.50 -12.12 4.91
CA ALA A 51 -0.75 -12.61 4.32
C ALA A 51 -1.75 -11.47 4.07
N LEU A 52 -1.87 -10.51 4.99
CA LEU A 52 -2.70 -9.33 4.83
C LEU A 52 -2.25 -8.47 3.64
N CYS A 53 -0.94 -8.23 3.50
CA CYS A 53 -0.39 -7.50 2.36
C CYS A 53 -0.77 -8.18 1.03
N CYS A 54 -0.64 -9.49 0.93
CA CYS A 54 -1.05 -10.27 -0.23
C CYS A 54 -2.58 -10.18 -0.47
N ALA A 55 -3.40 -10.27 0.59
CA ALA A 55 -4.85 -10.22 0.51
C ALA A 55 -5.38 -8.86 -0.01
N ILE A 56 -4.78 -7.74 0.42
CA ILE A 56 -5.11 -6.39 -0.07
C ILE A 56 -4.89 -6.29 -1.58
N VAL A 57 -3.81 -6.88 -2.09
CA VAL A 57 -3.49 -6.88 -3.52
C VAL A 57 -4.43 -7.79 -4.29
N LEU A 58 -4.77 -8.94 -3.71
CA LEU A 58 -5.70 -9.92 -4.28
C LEU A 58 -7.10 -9.31 -4.47
N GLU A 59 -7.60 -8.51 -3.51
CA GLU A 59 -8.88 -7.80 -3.62
C GLU A 59 -8.92 -6.88 -4.86
N LYS A 60 -7.79 -6.29 -5.23
CA LYS A 60 -7.67 -5.46 -6.44
C LYS A 60 -7.49 -6.25 -7.73
N ARG A 61 -7.58 -7.57 -7.68
CA ARG A 61 -7.43 -8.52 -8.80
C ARG A 61 -6.14 -8.32 -9.61
N ARG A 62 -5.07 -7.90 -8.94
CA ARG A 62 -3.76 -7.74 -9.57
C ARG A 62 -2.84 -8.84 -9.13
N LEU A 63 -2.02 -9.35 -10.06
CA LEU A 63 -1.02 -10.39 -9.78
C LEU A 63 -1.58 -11.57 -8.97
N VAL A 64 -2.85 -11.95 -9.25
CA VAL A 64 -3.57 -13.00 -8.51
C VAL A 64 -2.75 -14.27 -8.29
N PRO A 65 -2.09 -14.87 -9.31
CA PRO A 65 -1.31 -16.09 -9.09
C PRO A 65 -0.12 -15.86 -8.15
N LEU A 66 0.58 -14.72 -8.27
CA LEU A 66 1.71 -14.40 -7.42
C LEU A 66 1.29 -14.22 -5.94
N MET A 67 0.12 -13.63 -5.71
CA MET A 67 -0.39 -13.43 -4.34
C MET A 67 -0.80 -14.75 -3.70
N TRP A 68 -1.40 -15.67 -4.44
CA TRP A 68 -1.71 -17.01 -3.95
C TRP A 68 -0.44 -17.81 -3.60
N ILE A 69 0.58 -17.72 -4.44
CA ILE A 69 1.91 -18.31 -4.17
C ILE A 69 2.48 -17.70 -2.89
N GLY A 70 2.46 -16.36 -2.74
CA GLY A 70 2.95 -15.68 -1.56
C GLY A 70 2.26 -16.13 -0.26
N ILE A 71 0.93 -16.29 -0.29
CA ILE A 71 0.16 -16.77 0.86
C ILE A 71 0.50 -18.22 1.17
N ALA A 72 0.54 -19.11 0.17
CA ALA A 72 0.84 -20.52 0.35
C ALA A 72 2.25 -20.73 0.89
N VAL A 73 3.25 -20.07 0.28
CA VAL A 73 4.65 -20.14 0.71
C VAL A 73 4.82 -19.53 2.10
N GLY A 74 4.15 -18.41 2.40
CA GLY A 74 4.17 -17.82 3.73
C GLY A 74 3.57 -18.72 4.80
N PHE A 75 2.50 -19.43 4.48
CA PHE A 75 1.91 -20.42 5.39
C PHE A 75 2.87 -21.59 5.66
N VAL A 76 3.52 -22.12 4.63
CA VAL A 76 4.55 -23.18 4.77
C VAL A 76 5.72 -22.67 5.60
N ALA A 77 6.23 -21.45 5.34
CA ALA A 77 7.29 -20.84 6.12
C ALA A 77 6.91 -20.74 7.61
N MET A 78 5.70 -20.28 7.90
CA MET A 78 5.19 -20.19 9.27
C MET A 78 5.19 -21.55 9.96
N LEU A 79 4.75 -22.62 9.29
CA LEU A 79 4.76 -23.98 9.84
C LEU A 79 6.17 -24.49 10.12
N VAL A 80 7.11 -24.21 9.21
CA VAL A 80 8.53 -24.59 9.37
C VAL A 80 9.14 -23.90 10.59
N TRP A 81 8.92 -22.58 10.74
CA TRP A 81 9.41 -21.83 11.89
C TRP A 81 8.74 -22.25 13.21
N LEU A 82 7.43 -22.53 13.17
CA LEU A 82 6.71 -23.02 14.35
C LEU A 82 7.24 -24.39 14.79
N PHE A 83 7.52 -25.27 13.83
CA PHE A 83 8.16 -26.55 14.10
C PHE A 83 9.53 -26.35 14.76
N MET A 84 10.36 -25.43 14.25
CA MET A 84 11.66 -25.11 14.84
C MET A 84 11.52 -24.62 16.30
N VAL A 85 10.58 -23.72 16.59
CA VAL A 85 10.40 -23.17 17.96
C VAL A 85 10.07 -24.27 18.96
N TRP A 86 9.24 -25.25 18.58
CA TRP A 86 8.80 -26.28 19.52
C TRP A 86 9.68 -27.53 19.59
N PHE A 87 10.47 -27.82 18.55
CA PHE A 87 11.24 -29.06 18.43
C PHE A 87 12.75 -28.84 18.31
N HIS A 88 13.23 -27.62 18.43
CA HIS A 88 14.64 -27.28 18.29
C HIS A 88 15.57 -28.12 19.17
N GLY A 89 15.19 -28.47 20.39
CA GLY A 89 16.01 -29.28 21.29
C GLY A 89 15.97 -30.80 21.04
N MET A 90 15.11 -31.28 20.11
CA MET A 90 14.96 -32.71 19.78
C MET A 90 15.61 -33.10 18.45
N LEU A 91 16.04 -32.11 17.66
CA LEU A 91 16.60 -32.31 16.33
C LEU A 91 18.13 -32.46 16.40
N ASN A 92 18.70 -33.31 15.54
CA ASN A 92 20.13 -33.34 15.31
C ASN A 92 20.54 -32.04 14.57
N TRP A 93 21.77 -31.58 14.82
CA TRP A 93 22.35 -30.38 14.23
C TRP A 93 22.15 -30.28 12.69
N GLU A 94 22.38 -31.37 11.96
CA GLU A 94 22.21 -31.37 10.50
C GLU A 94 20.76 -31.11 10.04
N TRP A 95 19.76 -31.59 10.77
CA TRP A 95 18.35 -31.36 10.48
C TRP A 95 17.94 -29.94 10.86
N GLU A 96 18.44 -29.43 11.96
CA GLU A 96 18.19 -28.07 12.42
C GLU A 96 18.65 -27.06 11.39
N GLU A 97 19.86 -27.21 10.87
CA GLU A 97 20.42 -26.36 9.81
C GLU A 97 19.60 -26.42 8.51
N ARG A 98 19.18 -27.61 8.07
CA ARG A 98 18.35 -27.76 6.87
C ARG A 98 16.99 -27.09 7.04
N VAL A 99 16.36 -27.25 8.18
CA VAL A 99 15.06 -26.63 8.47
C VAL A 99 15.18 -25.11 8.52
N LEU A 100 16.25 -24.59 9.16
CA LEU A 100 16.56 -23.17 9.22
C LEU A 100 16.73 -22.57 7.81
N ARG A 101 17.54 -23.20 6.95
CA ARG A 101 17.75 -22.78 5.56
C ARG A 101 16.43 -22.80 4.77
N THR A 102 15.66 -23.88 4.89
CA THR A 102 14.38 -24.02 4.19
C THR A 102 13.36 -22.97 4.64
N GLY A 103 13.24 -22.75 5.95
CA GLY A 103 12.38 -21.72 6.53
C GLY A 103 12.78 -20.31 6.08
N GLY A 104 14.08 -20.02 6.06
CA GLY A 104 14.62 -18.76 5.58
C GLY A 104 14.28 -18.49 4.11
N VAL A 105 14.50 -19.47 3.22
CA VAL A 105 14.18 -19.34 1.79
C VAL A 105 12.70 -19.07 1.57
N PHE A 106 11.82 -19.83 2.22
CA PHE A 106 10.37 -19.61 2.10
C PHE A 106 9.95 -18.25 2.63
N THR A 107 10.55 -17.78 3.72
CA THR A 107 10.28 -16.45 4.29
C THR A 107 10.67 -15.35 3.31
N ILE A 108 11.86 -15.42 2.71
CA ILE A 108 12.34 -14.45 1.72
C ILE A 108 11.38 -14.40 0.53
N ILE A 109 10.96 -15.55 -0.01
CA ILE A 109 10.03 -15.62 -1.14
C ILE A 109 8.68 -15.01 -0.76
N ALA A 110 8.13 -15.34 0.39
CA ALA A 110 6.85 -14.82 0.85
C ALA A 110 6.89 -13.29 1.03
N CYS A 111 7.93 -12.76 1.67
CA CYS A 111 8.14 -11.33 1.85
C CYS A 111 8.31 -10.61 0.51
N TRP A 112 9.06 -11.21 -0.42
CA TRP A 112 9.25 -10.63 -1.75
C TRP A 112 7.95 -10.59 -2.56
N CYS A 113 7.12 -11.66 -2.52
CA CYS A 113 5.80 -11.67 -3.14
C CYS A 113 4.90 -10.57 -2.58
N ALA A 114 4.83 -10.42 -1.25
CA ALA A 114 4.06 -9.38 -0.60
C ALA A 114 4.56 -7.97 -0.98
N TYR A 115 5.88 -7.78 -1.02
CA TYR A 115 6.51 -6.53 -1.44
C TYR A 115 6.17 -6.17 -2.89
N CYS A 116 6.34 -7.10 -3.84
CA CYS A 116 5.97 -6.91 -5.24
C CYS A 116 4.49 -6.56 -5.40
N GLY A 117 3.65 -7.24 -4.62
CA GLY A 117 2.22 -6.95 -4.57
C GLY A 117 1.93 -5.51 -4.16
N LEU A 118 2.46 -5.07 -3.01
CA LEU A 118 2.28 -3.71 -2.51
C LEU A 118 2.82 -2.65 -3.49
N MET A 119 4.01 -2.88 -4.06
CA MET A 119 4.61 -1.98 -5.03
C MET A 119 3.83 -1.92 -6.36
N SER A 120 3.02 -2.94 -6.68
CA SER A 120 2.15 -2.93 -7.86
C SER A 120 0.87 -2.12 -7.70
N LEU A 121 0.49 -1.73 -6.48
CA LEU A 121 -0.74 -0.98 -6.19
C LEU A 121 -0.74 0.44 -6.75
N PRO A 122 0.33 1.25 -6.62
CA PRO A 122 0.39 2.58 -7.17
C PRO A 122 0.37 2.54 -8.71
N ARG A 123 -0.61 3.21 -9.33
CA ARG A 123 -0.63 3.43 -10.79
C ARG A 123 0.17 4.67 -11.11
N LEU A 124 1.44 4.53 -11.35
CA LEU A 124 2.30 5.62 -11.77
C LEU A 124 2.13 5.89 -13.25
N THR A 125 1.77 7.14 -13.59
CA THR A 125 1.64 7.64 -14.95
C THR A 125 2.90 8.42 -15.29
N GLY A 126 3.76 7.86 -16.13
CA GLY A 126 5.01 8.50 -16.55
C GLY A 126 6.14 7.50 -16.66
N ARG A 127 6.99 7.67 -17.68
CA ARG A 127 8.12 6.74 -17.93
C ARG A 127 9.10 6.73 -16.76
N LEU A 128 9.49 7.91 -16.27
CA LEU A 128 10.48 8.05 -15.19
C LEU A 128 9.99 7.40 -13.87
N THR A 129 8.75 7.70 -13.47
CA THR A 129 8.20 7.16 -12.23
C THR A 129 8.01 5.65 -12.27
N ARG A 130 7.66 5.11 -13.45
CA ARG A 130 7.57 3.68 -13.68
C ARG A 130 8.96 3.02 -13.65
N SER A 131 9.98 3.68 -14.19
CA SER A 131 11.37 3.18 -14.11
C SER A 131 11.87 3.11 -12.67
N VAL A 132 11.57 4.11 -11.84
CA VAL A 132 11.91 4.07 -10.41
C VAL A 132 11.23 2.89 -9.72
N GLN A 133 9.93 2.67 -9.95
CA GLN A 133 9.19 1.54 -9.39
C GLN A 133 9.78 0.19 -9.82
N CYS A 134 10.02 0.01 -11.13
CA CYS A 134 10.62 -1.23 -11.64
C CYS A 134 12.05 -1.44 -11.12
N GLY A 135 12.85 -0.38 -11.05
CA GLY A 135 14.20 -0.43 -10.50
C GLY A 135 14.21 -0.84 -9.02
N THR A 136 13.31 -0.29 -8.22
CA THR A 136 13.19 -0.65 -6.80
C THR A 136 12.79 -2.12 -6.62
N ILE A 137 11.82 -2.62 -7.41
CA ILE A 137 11.43 -4.04 -7.39
C ILE A 137 12.60 -4.91 -7.82
N GLY A 138 13.37 -4.50 -8.85
CA GLY A 138 14.54 -5.21 -9.32
C GLY A 138 15.66 -5.30 -8.28
N ILE A 139 15.92 -4.21 -7.55
CA ILE A 139 16.93 -4.20 -6.47
C ILE A 139 16.55 -5.18 -5.36
N TRP A 140 15.30 -5.16 -4.92
CA TRP A 140 14.83 -6.10 -3.89
C TRP A 140 14.79 -7.55 -4.39
N ALA A 141 14.51 -7.79 -5.68
CA ALA A 141 14.62 -9.11 -6.29
C ALA A 141 16.06 -9.60 -6.28
N LEU A 142 17.02 -8.75 -6.65
CA LEU A 142 18.44 -9.06 -6.64
C LEU A 142 18.91 -9.39 -5.22
N LEU A 143 18.53 -8.59 -4.23
CA LEU A 143 18.84 -8.85 -2.81
C LEU A 143 18.25 -10.19 -2.36
N ALA A 144 17.00 -10.48 -2.71
CA ALA A 144 16.37 -11.76 -2.37
C ALA A 144 17.13 -12.94 -2.96
N VAL A 145 17.56 -12.85 -4.22
CA VAL A 145 18.37 -13.90 -4.87
C VAL A 145 19.72 -14.06 -4.18
N ILE A 146 20.41 -12.98 -3.86
CA ILE A 146 21.69 -13.01 -3.14
C ILE A 146 21.53 -13.72 -1.79
N TRP A 147 20.49 -13.36 -1.01
CA TRP A 147 20.22 -14.00 0.26
C TRP A 147 19.86 -15.49 0.14
N ILE A 148 19.08 -15.88 -0.88
CA ILE A 148 18.73 -17.28 -1.14
C ILE A 148 19.99 -18.07 -1.53
N LEU A 149 20.85 -17.51 -2.38
CA LEU A 149 22.10 -18.15 -2.78
C LEU A 149 23.04 -18.33 -1.57
N GLY A 150 23.18 -17.30 -0.73
CA GLY A 150 23.96 -17.39 0.51
C GLY A 150 23.43 -18.46 1.47
N LEU A 151 22.10 -18.61 1.61
CA LEU A 151 21.51 -19.64 2.44
C LEU A 151 21.66 -21.07 1.88
N CYS A 152 21.60 -21.22 0.54
CA CYS A 152 21.66 -22.53 -0.11
C CYS A 152 23.10 -23.06 -0.29
N TRP A 153 24.04 -22.18 -0.58
CA TRP A 153 25.44 -22.52 -0.92
C TRP A 153 26.44 -21.70 -0.08
N GLU A 154 26.28 -21.66 1.20
CA GLU A 154 27.02 -20.79 2.11
C GLU A 154 28.54 -20.80 1.85
N GLN A 155 29.18 -21.96 1.86
CA GLN A 155 30.64 -22.08 1.66
C GLN A 155 31.10 -21.71 0.25
N GLU A 156 30.40 -22.21 -0.78
CA GLU A 156 30.75 -21.94 -2.17
C GLU A 156 30.46 -20.49 -2.55
N PHE A 157 29.40 -19.92 -2.02
CA PHE A 157 28.99 -18.53 -2.28
C PHE A 157 29.96 -17.54 -1.61
N GLU A 158 30.38 -17.78 -0.37
CA GLU A 158 31.38 -16.96 0.31
C GLU A 158 32.71 -16.97 -0.45
N LEU A 159 33.20 -18.13 -0.82
CA LEU A 159 34.43 -18.26 -1.63
C LEU A 159 34.33 -17.54 -2.97
N LEU A 160 33.20 -17.64 -3.63
CA LEU A 160 32.97 -16.97 -4.92
C LEU A 160 32.93 -15.43 -4.76
N VAL A 161 32.25 -14.95 -3.73
CA VAL A 161 32.15 -13.51 -3.44
C VAL A 161 33.49 -12.93 -3.05
N ASP A 162 34.25 -13.64 -2.22
CA ASP A 162 35.58 -13.21 -1.77
C ASP A 162 36.58 -13.21 -2.97
N TYR A 163 36.51 -14.21 -3.82
CA TYR A 163 37.35 -14.29 -5.01
C TYR A 163 37.06 -13.21 -6.06
N LEU A 164 35.76 -12.85 -6.25
CA LEU A 164 35.34 -11.92 -7.30
C LEU A 164 35.39 -10.45 -6.84
N LEU A 165 35.03 -10.18 -5.63
CA LEU A 165 34.79 -8.82 -5.13
C LEU A 165 35.66 -8.46 -3.92
N GLY A 166 36.11 -9.45 -3.15
CA GLY A 166 36.66 -9.23 -1.84
C GLY A 166 35.59 -8.86 -0.80
N GLU A 167 35.79 -9.23 0.44
CA GLU A 167 34.81 -9.08 1.54
C GLU A 167 34.36 -7.63 1.73
N ASP A 168 35.29 -6.68 1.75
CA ASP A 168 35.01 -5.26 1.97
C ASP A 168 34.15 -4.63 0.85
N LEU A 169 34.39 -4.98 -0.40
CA LEU A 169 33.65 -4.45 -1.53
C LEU A 169 32.26 -5.07 -1.60
N ALA A 170 32.12 -6.36 -1.32
CA ALA A 170 30.83 -7.05 -1.28
C ALA A 170 29.90 -6.44 -0.23
N LEU A 171 30.38 -6.19 1.00
CA LEU A 171 29.64 -5.54 2.06
C LEU A 171 29.21 -4.12 1.68
N ARG A 172 30.09 -3.34 1.06
CA ARG A 172 29.77 -1.99 0.57
C ARG A 172 28.69 -2.00 -0.50
N LEU A 173 28.79 -2.90 -1.48
CA LEU A 173 27.78 -3.05 -2.54
C LEU A 173 26.43 -3.48 -1.98
N MET A 174 26.43 -4.43 -1.03
CA MET A 174 25.22 -4.84 -0.32
C MET A 174 24.58 -3.65 0.40
N GLY A 175 25.37 -2.85 1.12
CA GLY A 175 24.91 -1.63 1.80
C GLY A 175 24.30 -0.61 0.83
N VAL A 176 24.95 -0.38 -0.32
CA VAL A 176 24.43 0.52 -1.37
C VAL A 176 23.09 0.01 -1.92
N LEU A 177 22.98 -1.29 -2.22
CA LEU A 177 21.73 -1.88 -2.70
C LEU A 177 20.60 -1.76 -1.67
N LEU A 178 20.89 -1.98 -0.38
CA LEU A 178 19.92 -1.80 0.70
C LEU A 178 19.45 -0.35 0.81
N ILE A 179 20.37 0.62 0.75
CA ILE A 179 20.01 2.04 0.81
C ILE A 179 19.15 2.43 -0.41
N LEU A 180 19.55 2.04 -1.62
CA LEU A 180 18.79 2.31 -2.84
C LEU A 180 17.40 1.66 -2.80
N GLY A 181 17.32 0.42 -2.35
CA GLY A 181 16.06 -0.30 -2.17
C GLY A 181 15.14 0.39 -1.16
N ALA A 182 15.67 0.77 0.01
CA ALA A 182 14.93 1.50 1.04
C ALA A 182 14.45 2.87 0.55
N CYS A 183 15.32 3.65 -0.06
CA CYS A 183 14.96 4.94 -0.65
C CYS A 183 13.86 4.79 -1.71
N GLY A 184 13.99 3.84 -2.63
CA GLY A 184 13.00 3.57 -3.66
C GLY A 184 11.64 3.16 -3.09
N THR A 185 11.64 2.40 -2.00
CA THR A 185 10.42 1.98 -1.29
C THR A 185 9.65 3.18 -0.72
N VAL A 186 10.35 4.17 -0.17
CA VAL A 186 9.75 5.39 0.37
C VAL A 186 9.35 6.38 -0.74
N VAL A 187 10.17 6.52 -1.75
CA VAL A 187 9.94 7.47 -2.86
C VAL A 187 8.72 7.07 -3.70
N THR A 188 8.50 5.77 -3.94
CA THR A 188 7.40 5.28 -4.78
C THR A 188 6.00 5.74 -4.30
N PRO A 189 5.59 5.54 -3.04
CA PRO A 189 4.29 6.01 -2.56
C PRO A 189 4.19 7.55 -2.51
N ILE A 190 5.30 8.25 -2.25
CA ILE A 190 5.33 9.72 -2.27
C ILE A 190 5.04 10.22 -3.69
N LEU A 191 5.72 9.68 -4.70
CA LEU A 191 5.49 10.04 -6.11
C LEU A 191 4.04 9.76 -6.53
N TRP A 192 3.48 8.63 -6.12
CA TRP A 192 2.08 8.31 -6.40
C TRP A 192 1.14 9.35 -5.77
N ARG A 193 1.37 9.73 -4.51
CA ARG A 193 0.53 10.72 -3.82
C ARG A 193 0.62 12.09 -4.46
N VAL A 194 1.83 12.52 -4.84
CA VAL A 194 2.05 13.79 -5.56
C VAL A 194 1.33 13.80 -6.93
N GLN A 195 1.40 12.69 -7.68
CA GLN A 195 0.67 12.57 -8.95
C GLN A 195 -0.84 12.58 -8.75
N ALA A 196 -1.35 11.91 -7.73
CA ALA A 196 -2.77 11.91 -7.40
C ALA A 196 -3.28 13.32 -7.06
N LEU A 197 -2.51 14.08 -6.26
CA LEU A 197 -2.83 15.47 -5.92
C LEU A 197 -2.79 16.39 -7.15
N ARG A 198 -1.78 16.26 -8.01
CA ARG A 198 -1.70 17.02 -9.26
C ARG A 198 -2.87 16.70 -10.21
N ALA A 199 -3.26 15.43 -10.31
CA ALA A 199 -4.40 15.02 -11.12
C ALA A 199 -5.72 15.54 -10.55
N ALA A 200 -5.87 15.62 -9.23
CA ALA A 200 -7.04 16.23 -8.57
C ALA A 200 -7.10 17.74 -8.87
N ALA A 201 -5.99 18.46 -8.68
CA ALA A 201 -5.90 19.89 -8.98
C ALA A 201 -6.14 20.20 -10.45
N ALA A 202 -5.64 19.35 -11.36
CA ALA A 202 -5.91 19.50 -12.80
C ALA A 202 -7.39 19.26 -13.18
N ARG A 203 -8.09 18.37 -12.45
CA ARG A 203 -9.54 18.18 -12.65
C ARG A 203 -10.35 19.37 -12.15
N GLU A 204 -9.91 20.00 -11.08
CA GLU A 204 -10.58 21.18 -10.50
C GLU A 204 -10.37 22.43 -11.38
N SER A 205 -9.29 22.47 -12.16
CA SER A 205 -8.95 23.57 -13.06
C SER A 205 -9.56 23.44 -14.47
N VAL A 206 -10.16 22.31 -14.83
CA VAL A 206 -10.89 22.21 -16.11
C VAL A 206 -12.16 23.04 -15.98
N PRO A 207 -12.26 24.19 -16.67
CA PRO A 207 -13.51 24.94 -16.71
C PRO A 207 -14.56 24.02 -17.33
N VAL A 208 -15.57 23.66 -16.55
CA VAL A 208 -16.75 22.97 -17.10
C VAL A 208 -17.37 23.96 -18.07
N GLU A 209 -17.19 23.75 -19.37
CA GLU A 209 -17.88 24.52 -20.39
C GLU A 209 -19.38 24.15 -20.36
N LEU A 210 -20.07 24.68 -19.37
CA LEU A 210 -21.52 24.57 -19.28
C LEU A 210 -22.14 25.44 -20.38
N ARG A 211 -22.78 24.82 -21.36
CA ARG A 211 -23.65 25.50 -22.31
C ARG A 211 -25.02 25.64 -21.70
N VAL A 212 -25.45 26.87 -21.49
CA VAL A 212 -26.75 27.20 -20.91
C VAL A 212 -27.63 27.76 -22.00
N GLN A 213 -28.82 27.18 -22.20
CA GLN A 213 -29.85 27.74 -23.05
C GLN A 213 -30.52 28.91 -22.35
N ILE A 214 -30.38 30.10 -22.88
CA ILE A 214 -31.02 31.31 -22.34
C ILE A 214 -31.77 32.06 -23.40
N VAL A 215 -32.84 32.73 -22.98
CA VAL A 215 -33.59 33.70 -23.81
C VAL A 215 -32.99 35.08 -23.56
N CYS A 216 -32.53 35.74 -24.60
CA CYS A 216 -31.96 37.08 -24.47
C CYS A 216 -33.02 38.08 -23.95
N PRO A 217 -32.76 38.78 -22.84
CA PRO A 217 -33.74 39.70 -22.25
C PRO A 217 -34.05 40.92 -23.12
N ARG A 218 -33.19 41.22 -24.12
CA ARG A 218 -33.37 42.38 -25.00
C ARG A 218 -34.10 42.07 -26.30
N CYS A 219 -33.80 40.92 -26.92
CA CYS A 219 -34.37 40.59 -28.25
C CYS A 219 -35.15 39.26 -28.26
N HIS A 220 -35.36 38.65 -27.12
CA HIS A 220 -36.08 37.40 -26.88
C HIS A 220 -35.67 36.22 -27.77
N THR A 221 -34.46 36.27 -28.32
CA THR A 221 -33.92 35.17 -29.12
C THR A 221 -33.35 34.10 -28.17
N GLN A 222 -33.77 32.86 -28.38
CA GLN A 222 -33.24 31.70 -27.66
C GLN A 222 -31.88 31.34 -28.24
N GLN A 223 -30.88 31.17 -27.42
CA GLN A 223 -29.48 30.86 -27.80
C GLN A 223 -28.75 30.08 -26.73
N GLU A 224 -27.77 29.30 -27.14
CA GLU A 224 -26.85 28.64 -26.25
C GLU A 224 -25.63 29.52 -25.98
N LEU A 225 -25.38 29.86 -24.73
CA LEU A 225 -24.20 30.62 -24.32
C LEU A 225 -23.33 29.82 -23.38
N MET A 226 -22.02 30.02 -23.48
CA MET A 226 -21.06 29.47 -22.55
C MET A 226 -21.05 30.28 -21.27
N THR A 227 -20.75 29.61 -20.14
CA THR A 227 -20.49 30.25 -18.85
C THR A 227 -19.36 31.26 -19.02
N GLY A 228 -19.45 32.41 -18.32
CA GLY A 228 -18.51 33.50 -18.43
C GLY A 228 -19.10 34.70 -19.17
N ARG A 229 -18.25 35.43 -19.91
CA ARG A 229 -18.66 36.63 -20.68
C ARG A 229 -18.97 36.25 -22.12
N SER A 230 -20.23 36.34 -22.49
CA SER A 230 -20.71 36.06 -23.84
C SER A 230 -21.48 37.24 -24.40
N LYS A 231 -21.71 37.28 -25.71
CA LYS A 231 -22.53 38.31 -26.40
C LYS A 231 -23.70 37.65 -27.09
N CYS A 232 -24.86 38.28 -27.03
CA CYS A 232 -26.01 37.82 -27.82
C CYS A 232 -25.68 37.93 -29.32
N ALA A 233 -25.90 36.85 -30.07
CA ALA A 233 -25.62 36.78 -31.52
C ALA A 233 -26.47 37.77 -32.35
N LYS A 234 -27.70 38.09 -31.88
CA LYS A 234 -28.64 38.94 -32.60
C LYS A 234 -28.52 40.43 -32.27
N CYS A 235 -28.44 40.78 -30.99
CA CYS A 235 -28.48 42.19 -30.55
C CYS A 235 -27.18 42.70 -29.94
N GLY A 236 -26.14 41.87 -29.81
CA GLY A 236 -24.83 42.24 -29.25
C GLY A 236 -24.82 42.51 -27.73
N LEU A 237 -25.92 42.25 -27.01
CA LEU A 237 -25.98 42.42 -25.57
C LEU A 237 -24.92 41.58 -24.89
N ARG A 238 -24.10 42.19 -24.01
CA ARG A 238 -23.11 41.47 -23.21
C ARG A 238 -23.81 40.79 -22.03
N ILE A 239 -23.71 39.47 -21.96
CA ILE A 239 -24.31 38.65 -20.90
C ILE A 239 -23.17 37.98 -20.15
N ARG A 240 -23.23 38.04 -18.85
CA ARG A 240 -22.26 37.32 -17.96
C ARG A 240 -23.05 36.26 -17.20
N ILE A 241 -22.68 34.99 -17.42
CA ILE A 241 -23.26 33.85 -16.73
C ILE A 241 -22.23 33.39 -15.70
N THR A 242 -22.55 33.60 -14.43
CA THR A 242 -21.73 33.09 -13.30
C THR A 242 -22.48 31.95 -12.65
N VAL A 243 -21.81 30.80 -12.52
CA VAL A 243 -22.33 29.66 -11.75
C VAL A 243 -21.71 29.76 -10.37
N GLU A 244 -22.52 30.04 -9.38
CA GLU A 244 -22.09 30.08 -7.98
C GLU A 244 -22.34 28.69 -7.38
N GLU A 245 -21.27 28.06 -6.95
CA GLU A 245 -21.36 26.82 -6.17
C GLU A 245 -21.64 27.17 -4.71
N PRO A 246 -22.71 26.62 -4.09
CA PRO A 246 -22.97 26.87 -2.69
C PRO A 246 -21.83 26.28 -1.83
N ARG A 247 -21.06 27.15 -1.19
CA ARG A 247 -19.95 26.77 -0.31
C ARG A 247 -20.21 27.22 1.11
N CYS A 248 -19.84 26.38 2.07
CA CYS A 248 -19.78 26.76 3.48
C CYS A 248 -18.68 27.81 3.70
N THR A 249 -18.78 28.59 4.76
CA THR A 249 -17.73 29.55 5.16
C THR A 249 -16.37 28.89 5.44
N CYS A 250 -16.32 27.57 5.66
CA CYS A 250 -15.08 26.79 5.75
C CYS A 250 -14.52 26.34 4.39
N GLY A 251 -15.22 26.64 3.26
CA GLY A 251 -14.83 26.25 1.91
C GLY A 251 -15.44 24.93 1.42
N TYR A 252 -16.11 24.17 2.27
CA TYR A 252 -16.73 22.88 1.90
C TYR A 252 -17.89 23.10 0.91
N LEU A 253 -17.93 22.25 -0.15
CA LEU A 253 -18.96 22.28 -1.18
C LEU A 253 -20.28 21.72 -0.66
N LEU A 254 -21.36 22.51 -0.69
CA LEU A 254 -22.67 22.13 -0.15
C LEU A 254 -23.62 21.48 -1.17
N TYR A 255 -23.13 21.22 -2.39
CA TYR A 255 -23.94 20.64 -3.43
C TYR A 255 -24.42 19.23 -3.09
N ARG A 256 -25.72 18.97 -3.17
CA ARG A 256 -26.39 17.70 -2.79
C ARG A 256 -26.14 17.25 -1.34
N LEU A 257 -25.95 18.18 -0.42
CA LEU A 257 -25.88 17.85 0.98
C LEU A 257 -27.29 17.63 1.52
N GLU A 258 -27.58 16.44 2.04
CA GLU A 258 -28.89 16.11 2.64
C GLU A 258 -28.97 16.52 4.12
N SER A 259 -27.88 16.96 4.72
CA SER A 259 -27.82 17.37 6.13
C SER A 259 -27.86 18.88 6.30
N ASP A 260 -28.57 19.37 7.31
CA ASP A 260 -28.66 20.80 7.69
C ASP A 260 -27.36 21.33 8.32
N THR A 261 -26.33 20.52 8.41
CA THR A 261 -25.05 20.88 9.03
C THR A 261 -23.88 20.54 8.11
N CYS A 262 -22.88 21.42 8.06
CA CYS A 262 -21.66 21.16 7.31
C CYS A 262 -20.87 20.01 7.94
N PRO A 263 -20.49 18.96 7.17
CA PRO A 263 -19.79 17.80 7.73
C PRO A 263 -18.35 18.10 8.17
N GLU A 264 -17.74 19.17 7.68
CA GLU A 264 -16.37 19.52 8.08
C GLU A 264 -16.31 20.43 9.30
N CYS A 265 -17.16 21.46 9.39
CA CYS A 265 -17.09 22.45 10.47
C CYS A 265 -18.26 22.39 11.46
N GLY A 266 -19.26 21.52 11.25
CA GLY A 266 -20.43 21.35 12.11
C GLY A 266 -21.40 22.55 12.18
N ARG A 267 -21.17 23.60 11.36
CA ARG A 267 -22.04 24.79 11.35
C ARG A 267 -23.39 24.45 10.71
N LYS A 268 -24.48 24.89 11.34
CA LYS A 268 -25.81 24.84 10.73
C LYS A 268 -25.88 25.71 9.50
N LEU A 269 -26.33 25.11 8.40
CA LEU A 269 -26.55 25.78 7.13
C LEU A 269 -27.88 26.51 7.22
N ALA A 270 -27.88 27.82 6.98
CA ALA A 270 -29.13 28.54 6.80
C ALA A 270 -29.83 27.96 5.56
N GLN A 271 -31.11 27.59 5.69
CA GLN A 271 -31.94 27.20 4.56
C GLN A 271 -31.84 28.31 3.51
N GLN A 272 -31.23 28.04 2.39
CA GLN A 272 -31.31 28.91 1.23
C GLN A 272 -32.72 28.70 0.67
N ASP A 273 -33.54 29.69 0.85
CA ASP A 273 -34.85 29.77 0.21
C ASP A 273 -34.65 29.59 -1.31
N THR A 274 -35.25 28.53 -1.84
CA THR A 274 -35.32 28.18 -3.27
C THR A 274 -36.22 29.14 -4.03
#